data_efe2e63fb31bdae6cbb3800c4dc1f91d
#
_entry.id   efe2e63fb31bdae6cbb3800c4dc1f91d
#
_cell.length_a   1.000
_cell.length_b   1.000
_cell.length_c   1.000
_cell.angle_alpha   90.00
_cell.angle_beta   90.00
_cell.angle_gamma   90.00
#
_symmetry.space_group_name_H-M   'P 1'
#
loop_
_entity.id
_entity.type
_entity.pdbx_description
1 polymer ?
#
loop_
_entity_poly.entity_id
_entity_poly.type
_entity_poly.pdbx_seq_one_letter_code
_entity_poly.pdbx_strand_id
1 'polypeptide(L)'
;VSPASEISGACNTIVNDNGVLTAYTTDGVGFMRAVKEDGVDIIGKKMTLLGAGGAATAILVQAALDGVAEINVFNVRDNFFARAEEIVAKLNERTECKVTLHDYSDPEVLRTSIAESAILVNGTSVGMAPNVDRTIITDTSMFHKDLFVFDVIYNPQETRLLREAKEAGCKTGNGMYMLLYQGAASFKLWTGEEMPVEIIKEKYFS
;
A
#
# COMPACT_ATOMS: atom_id res chain seq x y z
N VAL A 1 5.86 16.71 13.10
CA VAL A 1 5.62 15.63 12.14
C VAL A 1 4.17 15.17 12.24
N SER A 2 3.58 14.69 11.15
CA SER A 2 2.25 14.06 11.16
C SER A 2 2.27 12.71 11.88
N PRO A 3 1.12 12.22 12.39
CA PRO A 3 1.05 10.90 13.05
C PRO A 3 1.60 9.78 12.16
N ALA A 4 1.27 9.77 10.89
CA ALA A 4 1.77 8.77 9.93
C ALA A 4 3.29 8.87 9.75
N SER A 5 3.86 10.08 9.67
CA SER A 5 5.31 10.27 9.59
C SER A 5 6.03 9.90 10.87
N GLU A 6 5.42 10.15 12.04
CA GLU A 6 5.97 9.76 13.33
C GLU A 6 6.09 8.24 13.48
N ILE A 7 5.01 7.53 13.13
CA ILE A 7 4.98 6.05 13.24
C ILE A 7 5.92 5.43 12.22
N SER A 8 5.84 5.86 10.95
CA SER A 8 6.68 5.31 9.87
C SER A 8 8.15 5.71 9.95
N GLY A 9 8.47 6.82 10.64
CA GLY A 9 9.81 7.40 10.65
C GLY A 9 10.27 7.88 9.26
N ALA A 10 9.33 8.26 8.38
CA ALA A 10 9.59 8.70 7.02
C ALA A 10 8.67 9.86 6.61
N CYS A 11 9.12 10.67 5.66
CA CYS A 11 8.30 11.71 5.04
C CYS A 11 8.66 11.84 3.56
N ASN A 12 7.68 12.24 2.75
CA ASN A 12 7.87 12.64 1.35
C ASN A 12 7.44 14.09 1.09
N THR A 13 6.80 14.74 2.08
CA THR A 13 6.27 16.10 1.96
C THR A 13 6.63 16.91 3.21
N ILE A 14 7.18 18.11 3.01
CA ILE A 14 7.48 19.05 4.08
C ILE A 14 6.72 20.35 3.82
N VAL A 15 5.99 20.80 4.83
CA VAL A 15 5.29 22.09 4.82
C VAL A 15 6.07 23.06 5.71
N ASN A 16 6.30 24.27 5.21
CA ASN A 16 6.84 25.39 5.97
C ASN A 16 5.72 26.40 6.25
N ASP A 17 5.27 26.45 7.48
CA ASP A 17 4.28 27.43 7.92
C ASP A 17 4.98 28.44 8.83
N ASN A 18 5.28 29.61 8.28
CA ASN A 18 5.91 30.72 8.97
C ASN A 18 7.19 30.34 9.74
N GLY A 19 8.02 29.47 9.16
CA GLY A 19 9.29 28.99 9.76
C GLY A 19 9.14 27.69 10.57
N VAL A 20 7.93 27.20 10.79
CA VAL A 20 7.68 25.89 11.41
C VAL A 20 7.60 24.81 10.33
N LEU A 21 8.55 23.88 10.36
CA LEU A 21 8.61 22.77 9.40
C LEU A 21 7.85 21.57 9.93
N THR A 22 6.85 21.10 9.17
CA THR A 22 6.10 19.88 9.48
C THR A 22 6.28 18.86 8.36
N ALA A 23 6.67 17.64 8.74
CA ALA A 23 6.87 16.52 7.82
C ALA A 23 5.62 15.63 7.75
N TYR A 24 5.27 15.23 6.53
CA TYR A 24 4.13 14.38 6.19
C TYR A 24 4.58 13.21 5.31
N THR A 25 3.83 12.10 5.34
CA THR A 25 3.88 11.06 4.33
C THR A 25 2.53 10.97 3.64
N THR A 26 2.51 11.08 2.31
CA THR A 26 1.28 11.12 1.50
C THR A 26 1.07 9.86 0.68
N ASP A 27 2.06 8.94 0.63
CA ASP A 27 1.97 7.71 -0.16
C ASP A 27 0.80 6.83 0.31
N GLY A 28 0.64 6.64 1.61
CA GLY A 28 -0.47 5.87 2.18
C GLY A 28 -1.83 6.52 1.89
N VAL A 29 -1.91 7.85 1.98
CA VAL A 29 -3.12 8.61 1.59
C VAL A 29 -3.46 8.39 0.13
N GLY A 30 -2.44 8.40 -0.75
CA GLY A 30 -2.59 8.12 -2.17
C GLY A 30 -3.13 6.72 -2.44
N PHE A 31 -2.60 5.72 -1.73
CA PHE A 31 -3.08 4.34 -1.80
C PHE A 31 -4.54 4.19 -1.36
N MET A 32 -4.89 4.69 -0.17
CA MET A 32 -6.27 4.59 0.35
C MET A 32 -7.27 5.25 -0.60
N ARG A 33 -6.90 6.39 -1.18
CA ARG A 33 -7.73 7.04 -2.19
C ARG A 33 -7.82 6.23 -3.48
N ALA A 34 -6.74 5.66 -3.99
CA ALA A 34 -6.74 4.84 -5.20
C ALA A 34 -7.66 3.62 -5.05
N VAL A 35 -7.56 2.89 -3.95
CA VAL A 35 -8.41 1.73 -3.64
C VAL A 35 -9.89 2.12 -3.57
N LYS A 36 -10.20 3.24 -2.94
CA LYS A 36 -11.57 3.77 -2.85
C LYS A 36 -12.14 4.18 -4.22
N GLU A 37 -11.35 4.84 -5.05
CA GLU A 37 -11.75 5.24 -6.42
C GLU A 37 -11.94 4.02 -7.34
N ASP A 38 -11.19 2.92 -7.08
CA ASP A 38 -11.46 1.62 -7.70
C ASP A 38 -12.76 0.97 -7.19
N GLY A 39 -13.51 1.63 -6.30
CA GLY A 39 -14.79 1.14 -5.76
C GLY A 39 -14.61 -0.01 -4.77
N VAL A 40 -13.47 -0.08 -4.09
CA VAL A 40 -13.18 -1.09 -3.06
C VAL A 40 -13.11 -0.40 -1.69
N ASP A 41 -13.94 -0.85 -0.76
CA ASP A 41 -13.91 -0.41 0.63
C ASP A 41 -13.18 -1.47 1.47
N ILE A 42 -12.08 -1.08 2.09
CA ILE A 42 -11.26 -1.95 2.95
C ILE A 42 -11.33 -1.59 4.44
N ILE A 43 -12.11 -0.56 4.80
CA ILE A 43 -12.30 -0.18 6.19
C ILE A 43 -13.03 -1.30 6.93
N GLY A 44 -12.54 -1.65 8.12
CA GLY A 44 -13.07 -2.75 8.92
C GLY A 44 -12.80 -4.15 8.36
N LYS A 45 -12.00 -4.28 7.29
CA LYS A 45 -11.68 -5.56 6.65
C LYS A 45 -10.23 -5.98 6.93
N LYS A 46 -9.88 -7.17 6.44
CA LYS A 46 -8.54 -7.75 6.50
C LYS A 46 -7.75 -7.45 5.24
N MET A 47 -6.48 -7.11 5.40
CA MET A 47 -5.51 -6.86 4.34
C MET A 47 -4.29 -7.78 4.48
N THR A 48 -3.82 -8.35 3.39
CA THR A 48 -2.49 -8.97 3.28
C THR A 48 -1.57 -8.01 2.54
N LEU A 49 -0.44 -7.63 3.16
CA LEU A 49 0.55 -6.72 2.61
C LEU A 49 1.89 -7.43 2.44
N LEU A 50 2.44 -7.42 1.23
CA LEU A 50 3.72 -8.02 0.90
C LEU A 50 4.79 -6.94 0.83
N GLY A 51 5.84 -7.09 1.66
CA GLY A 51 6.96 -6.17 1.78
C GLY A 51 6.87 -5.23 2.98
N ALA A 52 8.03 -4.69 3.38
CA ALA A 52 8.20 -3.72 4.47
C ALA A 52 9.12 -2.55 4.07
N GLY A 53 9.27 -2.30 2.77
CA GLY A 53 9.97 -1.14 2.22
C GLY A 53 9.20 0.17 2.42
N GLY A 54 9.69 1.28 1.87
CA GLY A 54 9.10 2.60 2.07
C GLY A 54 7.62 2.71 1.70
N ALA A 55 7.23 2.28 0.50
CA ALA A 55 5.85 2.31 0.04
C ALA A 55 4.94 1.39 0.89
N ALA A 56 5.39 0.15 1.15
CA ALA A 56 4.66 -0.79 1.98
C ALA A 56 4.44 -0.23 3.41
N THR A 57 5.46 0.37 4.01
CA THR A 57 5.36 1.00 5.32
C THR A 57 4.36 2.17 5.34
N ALA A 58 4.37 3.03 4.31
CA ALA A 58 3.43 4.14 4.22
C ALA A 58 1.98 3.64 4.10
N ILE A 59 1.75 2.59 3.29
CA ILE A 59 0.46 1.92 3.15
C ILE A 59 0.02 1.30 4.47
N LEU A 60 0.89 0.51 5.10
CA LEU A 60 0.63 -0.13 6.39
C LEU A 60 0.14 0.87 7.44
N VAL A 61 0.91 1.94 7.62
CA VAL A 61 0.62 2.94 8.64
C VAL A 61 -0.69 3.67 8.35
N GLN A 62 -0.91 4.11 7.11
CA GLN A 62 -2.14 4.83 6.77
C GLN A 62 -3.37 3.94 6.84
N ALA A 63 -3.30 2.71 6.32
CA ALA A 63 -4.41 1.76 6.38
C ALA A 63 -4.84 1.44 7.82
N ALA A 64 -3.87 1.27 8.73
CA ALA A 64 -4.15 1.06 10.15
C ALA A 64 -4.80 2.30 10.79
N LEU A 65 -4.30 3.51 10.49
CA LEU A 65 -4.87 4.77 10.99
C LEU A 65 -6.28 5.03 10.46
N ASP A 66 -6.58 4.62 9.21
CA ASP A 66 -7.87 4.83 8.57
C ASP A 66 -8.92 3.78 8.96
N GLY A 67 -8.54 2.73 9.70
CA GLY A 67 -9.48 1.77 10.30
C GLY A 67 -9.62 0.44 9.54
N VAL A 68 -8.59 -0.01 8.82
CA VAL A 68 -8.48 -1.41 8.42
C VAL A 68 -8.41 -2.28 9.69
N ALA A 69 -9.21 -3.35 9.77
CA ALA A 69 -9.36 -4.08 11.04
C ALA A 69 -8.15 -4.99 11.35
N GLU A 70 -7.61 -5.63 10.33
CA GLU A 70 -6.46 -6.55 10.47
C GLU A 70 -5.52 -6.43 9.28
N ILE A 71 -4.22 -6.35 9.54
CA ILE A 71 -3.19 -6.32 8.50
C ILE A 71 -2.13 -7.39 8.80
N ASN A 72 -1.98 -8.36 7.89
CA ASN A 72 -0.88 -9.30 7.91
C ASN A 72 0.20 -8.83 6.93
N VAL A 73 1.36 -8.48 7.47
CA VAL A 73 2.54 -8.05 6.72
C VAL A 73 3.46 -9.24 6.52
N PHE A 74 3.88 -9.49 5.28
CA PHE A 74 4.84 -10.54 4.94
C PHE A 74 6.12 -9.91 4.40
N ASN A 75 7.24 -10.17 5.04
CA ASN A 75 8.55 -9.73 4.56
C ASN A 75 9.59 -10.84 4.74
N VAL A 76 10.60 -10.86 3.88
CA VAL A 76 11.78 -11.68 4.10
C VAL A 76 12.61 -11.11 5.26
N ARG A 77 13.44 -11.94 5.92
CA ARG A 77 14.31 -11.47 7.02
C ARG A 77 15.51 -10.70 6.48
N ASP A 78 15.23 -9.51 5.99
CA ASP A 78 16.23 -8.54 5.51
C ASP A 78 16.39 -7.37 6.52
N ASN A 79 17.09 -6.33 6.08
CA ASN A 79 17.36 -5.13 6.90
C ASN A 79 16.07 -4.34 7.26
N PHE A 80 14.96 -4.57 6.57
CA PHE A 80 13.68 -3.91 6.86
C PHE A 80 12.87 -4.65 7.92
N PHE A 81 13.17 -5.93 8.20
CA PHE A 81 12.37 -6.76 9.09
C PHE A 81 12.33 -6.21 10.52
N ALA A 82 13.47 -5.87 11.12
CA ALA A 82 13.55 -5.31 12.47
C ALA A 82 12.79 -3.98 12.59
N ARG A 83 12.92 -3.11 11.57
CA ARG A 83 12.15 -1.86 11.53
C ARG A 83 10.65 -2.10 11.42
N ALA A 84 10.24 -3.12 10.65
CA ALA A 84 8.84 -3.50 10.54
C ALA A 84 8.28 -4.00 11.89
N GLU A 85 9.06 -4.77 12.68
CA GLU A 85 8.67 -5.17 14.04
C GLU A 85 8.37 -3.96 14.94
N GLU A 86 9.23 -2.93 14.92
CA GLU A 86 9.01 -1.69 15.69
C GLU A 86 7.75 -0.94 15.23
N ILE A 87 7.49 -0.85 13.93
CA ILE A 87 6.32 -0.18 13.38
C ILE A 87 5.05 -0.94 13.75
N VAL A 88 5.06 -2.27 13.63
CA VAL A 88 3.94 -3.13 14.02
C VAL A 88 3.61 -2.97 15.51
N ALA A 89 4.62 -2.92 16.40
CA ALA A 89 4.42 -2.69 17.81
C ALA A 89 3.74 -1.32 18.07
N LYS A 90 4.22 -0.25 17.42
CA LYS A 90 3.62 1.10 17.53
C LYS A 90 2.17 1.13 17.03
N LEU A 91 1.86 0.44 15.90
CA LEU A 91 0.51 0.41 15.37
C LEU A 91 -0.45 -0.32 16.28
N ASN A 92 -0.06 -1.48 16.81
CA ASN A 92 -0.87 -2.23 17.78
C ASN A 92 -1.09 -1.48 19.10
N GLU A 93 -0.19 -0.56 19.48
CA GLU A 93 -0.35 0.29 20.66
C GLU A 93 -1.27 1.49 20.40
N ARG A 94 -1.23 2.06 19.19
CA ARG A 94 -1.82 3.38 18.88
C ARG A 94 -3.09 3.32 18.03
N THR A 95 -3.47 2.16 17.51
CA THR A 95 -4.66 1.97 16.66
C THR A 95 -5.45 0.75 17.10
N GLU A 96 -6.69 0.65 16.65
CA GLU A 96 -7.52 -0.54 16.83
C GLU A 96 -7.20 -1.64 15.81
N CYS A 97 -6.34 -1.36 14.83
CA CYS A 97 -5.96 -2.32 13.81
C CYS A 97 -5.04 -3.40 14.40
N LYS A 98 -5.41 -4.66 14.19
CA LYS A 98 -4.54 -5.78 14.58
C LYS A 98 -3.49 -6.01 13.48
N VAL A 99 -2.23 -5.69 13.75
CA VAL A 99 -1.13 -5.86 12.80
C VAL A 99 -0.22 -7.00 13.23
N THR A 100 0.07 -7.92 12.29
CA THR A 100 0.99 -9.05 12.51
C THR A 100 2.05 -9.09 11.41
N LEU A 101 3.33 -9.20 11.81
CA LEU A 101 4.44 -9.40 10.88
C LEU A 101 4.77 -10.89 10.80
N HIS A 102 4.85 -11.40 9.57
CA HIS A 102 5.18 -12.78 9.25
C HIS A 102 6.47 -12.85 8.42
N ASP A 103 7.22 -13.93 8.60
CA ASP A 103 8.28 -14.31 7.65
C ASP A 103 7.62 -14.82 6.35
N TYR A 104 8.06 -14.28 5.22
CA TYR A 104 7.53 -14.67 3.90
C TYR A 104 7.82 -16.15 3.53
N SER A 105 8.72 -16.81 4.25
CA SER A 105 9.10 -18.20 3.99
C SER A 105 8.03 -19.24 4.34
N ASP A 106 6.92 -18.86 5.00
CA ASP A 106 5.80 -19.76 5.34
C ASP A 106 4.64 -19.61 4.35
N PRO A 107 4.53 -20.50 3.34
CA PRO A 107 3.51 -20.40 2.30
C PRO A 107 2.09 -20.71 2.81
N GLU A 108 1.94 -21.51 3.87
CA GLU A 108 0.61 -21.86 4.39
C GLU A 108 0.00 -20.70 5.19
N VAL A 109 0.82 -19.98 5.96
CA VAL A 109 0.39 -18.76 6.65
C VAL A 109 0.01 -17.69 5.62
N LEU A 110 0.78 -17.54 4.53
CA LEU A 110 0.47 -16.62 3.46
C LEU A 110 -0.84 -16.99 2.77
N ARG A 111 -1.03 -18.25 2.42
CA ARG A 111 -2.26 -18.77 1.80
C ARG A 111 -3.49 -18.47 2.65
N THR A 112 -3.41 -18.79 3.95
CA THR A 112 -4.51 -18.53 4.90
C THR A 112 -4.81 -17.05 4.99
N SER A 113 -3.78 -16.21 5.09
CA SER A 113 -3.95 -14.76 5.14
C SER A 113 -4.65 -14.21 3.89
N ILE A 114 -4.23 -14.62 2.69
CA ILE A 114 -4.84 -14.19 1.42
C ILE A 114 -6.31 -14.66 1.35
N ALA A 115 -6.59 -15.91 1.72
CA ALA A 115 -7.95 -16.47 1.67
C ALA A 115 -8.96 -15.71 2.54
N GLU A 116 -8.50 -15.06 3.60
CA GLU A 116 -9.33 -14.27 4.54
C GLU A 116 -9.34 -12.78 4.22
N SER A 117 -8.50 -12.31 3.28
CA SER A 117 -8.32 -10.89 3.00
C SER A 117 -9.30 -10.37 1.96
N ALA A 118 -9.76 -9.14 2.15
CA ALA A 118 -10.47 -8.38 1.12
C ALA A 118 -9.51 -7.80 0.06
N ILE A 119 -8.26 -7.58 0.45
CA ILE A 119 -7.23 -7.01 -0.43
C ILE A 119 -5.86 -7.66 -0.17
N LEU A 120 -5.17 -7.98 -1.27
CA LEU A 120 -3.74 -8.34 -1.31
C LEU A 120 -2.97 -7.18 -1.95
N VAL A 121 -1.95 -6.68 -1.28
CA VAL A 121 -1.11 -5.57 -1.76
C VAL A 121 0.33 -6.03 -1.95
N ASN A 122 0.85 -5.89 -3.16
CA ASN A 122 2.29 -5.99 -3.40
C ASN A 122 2.94 -4.60 -3.17
N GLY A 123 3.63 -4.45 -2.05
CA GLY A 123 4.44 -3.28 -1.70
C GLY A 123 5.93 -3.46 -1.95
N THR A 124 6.32 -4.51 -2.69
CA THR A 124 7.71 -4.81 -3.06
C THR A 124 8.05 -4.32 -4.46
N SER A 125 9.31 -4.45 -4.86
CA SER A 125 9.77 -4.21 -6.23
C SER A 125 9.74 -5.45 -7.13
N VAL A 126 9.17 -6.57 -6.68
CA VAL A 126 9.10 -7.81 -7.47
C VAL A 126 8.10 -7.65 -8.60
N GLY A 127 8.56 -7.75 -9.84
CA GLY A 127 7.75 -7.52 -11.05
C GLY A 127 7.95 -6.12 -11.68
N MET A 128 8.72 -5.24 -11.04
CA MET A 128 9.11 -3.94 -11.59
C MET A 128 10.19 -4.07 -12.67
N ALA A 129 10.18 -3.19 -13.65
CA ALA A 129 11.24 -3.11 -14.65
C ALA A 129 12.64 -2.96 -13.98
N PRO A 130 13.69 -3.64 -14.49
CA PRO A 130 13.73 -4.44 -15.73
C PRO A 130 13.24 -5.90 -15.58
N ASN A 131 12.96 -6.39 -14.36
CA ASN A 131 12.64 -7.80 -14.07
C ASN A 131 11.12 -8.07 -14.11
N VAL A 132 10.48 -7.69 -15.20
CA VAL A 132 9.00 -7.70 -15.35
C VAL A 132 8.36 -9.08 -15.34
N ASP A 133 9.12 -10.13 -15.61
CA ASP A 133 8.62 -11.52 -15.64
C ASP A 133 8.55 -12.17 -14.25
N ARG A 134 8.99 -11.46 -13.20
CA ARG A 134 8.92 -11.95 -11.82
C ARG A 134 7.56 -11.68 -11.20
N THR A 135 7.13 -12.59 -10.32
CA THR A 135 5.96 -12.39 -9.47
C THR A 135 6.30 -12.79 -8.04
N ILE A 136 5.67 -12.14 -7.07
CA ILE A 136 5.84 -12.47 -5.66
C ILE A 136 4.89 -13.60 -5.23
N ILE A 137 3.74 -13.76 -5.87
CA ILE A 137 2.84 -14.90 -5.68
C ILE A 137 3.07 -15.86 -6.84
N THR A 138 3.63 -17.02 -6.55
CA THR A 138 3.93 -18.07 -7.56
C THR A 138 2.84 -19.13 -7.67
N ASP A 139 1.98 -19.24 -6.66
CA ASP A 139 0.85 -20.17 -6.64
C ASP A 139 -0.46 -19.40 -6.85
N THR A 140 -0.95 -19.41 -8.08
CA THR A 140 -2.18 -18.71 -8.48
C THR A 140 -3.45 -19.27 -7.84
N SER A 141 -3.39 -20.48 -7.25
CA SER A 141 -4.51 -21.04 -6.49
C SER A 141 -4.81 -20.29 -5.19
N MET A 142 -3.95 -19.36 -4.77
CA MET A 142 -4.19 -18.45 -3.65
C MET A 142 -5.19 -17.34 -4.00
N PHE A 143 -5.42 -17.05 -5.28
CA PHE A 143 -6.36 -16.01 -5.70
C PHE A 143 -7.79 -16.50 -5.66
N HIS A 144 -8.70 -15.62 -5.25
CA HIS A 144 -10.15 -15.87 -5.27
C HIS A 144 -10.91 -14.65 -5.80
N LYS A 145 -12.08 -14.87 -6.39
CA LYS A 145 -12.86 -13.85 -7.14
C LYS A 145 -13.25 -12.60 -6.32
N ASP A 146 -13.32 -12.73 -5.00
CA ASP A 146 -13.73 -11.65 -4.10
C ASP A 146 -12.49 -10.85 -3.57
N LEU A 147 -11.27 -11.27 -3.95
CA LEU A 147 -10.03 -10.61 -3.61
C LEU A 147 -9.77 -9.43 -4.56
N PHE A 148 -9.45 -8.27 -4.00
CA PHE A 148 -8.85 -7.19 -4.75
C PHE A 148 -7.32 -7.31 -4.69
N VAL A 149 -6.65 -7.37 -5.82
CA VAL A 149 -5.18 -7.44 -5.88
C VAL A 149 -4.63 -6.10 -6.35
N PHE A 150 -3.86 -5.44 -5.49
CA PHE A 150 -3.24 -4.16 -5.77
C PHE A 150 -1.71 -4.30 -5.83
N ASP A 151 -1.10 -3.74 -6.87
CA ASP A 151 0.35 -3.67 -7.01
C ASP A 151 0.80 -2.20 -6.99
N VAL A 152 1.72 -1.83 -6.09
CA VAL A 152 2.24 -0.44 -6.04
C VAL A 152 3.08 -0.09 -7.28
N ILE A 153 3.46 -1.09 -8.06
CA ILE A 153 4.20 -0.92 -9.30
C ILE A 153 3.28 -0.29 -10.36
N TYR A 154 3.79 0.71 -11.07
CA TYR A 154 3.12 1.36 -12.21
C TYR A 154 3.92 1.26 -13.52
N ASN A 155 5.13 0.73 -13.47
CA ASN A 155 5.94 0.42 -14.65
C ASN A 155 6.59 -0.97 -14.52
N PRO A 156 6.05 -1.98 -15.22
CA PRO A 156 4.97 -1.95 -16.23
C PRO A 156 3.60 -1.60 -15.60
N GLN A 157 2.64 -1.15 -16.43
CA GLN A 157 1.28 -0.86 -15.98
C GLN A 157 0.52 -2.13 -15.53
N GLU A 158 0.80 -3.27 -16.15
CA GLU A 158 0.30 -4.59 -15.75
C GLU A 158 1.49 -5.50 -15.44
N THR A 159 1.71 -5.76 -14.15
CA THR A 159 2.72 -6.72 -13.70
C THR A 159 2.24 -8.16 -13.93
N ARG A 160 3.15 -9.12 -13.88
CA ARG A 160 2.79 -10.54 -13.92
C ARG A 160 1.80 -10.90 -12.81
N LEU A 161 1.97 -10.36 -11.61
CA LEU A 161 1.04 -10.53 -10.49
C LEU A 161 -0.39 -10.12 -10.87
N LEU A 162 -0.56 -8.91 -11.42
CA LEU A 162 -1.88 -8.38 -11.79
C LEU A 162 -2.51 -9.17 -12.92
N ARG A 163 -1.74 -9.58 -13.93
CA ARG A 163 -2.22 -10.42 -15.02
C ARG A 163 -2.73 -11.77 -14.51
N GLU A 164 -1.94 -12.48 -13.70
CA GLU A 164 -2.32 -13.78 -13.13
C GLU A 164 -3.53 -13.67 -12.19
N ALA A 165 -3.62 -12.61 -11.38
CA ALA A 165 -4.78 -12.33 -10.54
C ALA A 165 -6.06 -12.07 -11.37
N LYS A 166 -5.94 -11.31 -12.45
CA LYS A 166 -7.05 -11.02 -13.38
C LYS A 166 -7.54 -12.29 -14.09
N GLU A 167 -6.62 -13.15 -14.53
CA GLU A 167 -6.93 -14.46 -15.10
C GLU A 167 -7.68 -15.38 -14.11
N ALA A 168 -7.38 -15.25 -12.80
CA ALA A 168 -8.09 -15.94 -11.72
C ALA A 168 -9.45 -15.30 -11.35
N GLY A 169 -9.83 -14.20 -12.01
CA GLY A 169 -11.10 -13.50 -11.79
C GLY A 169 -11.09 -12.45 -10.70
N CYS A 170 -9.91 -12.07 -10.17
CA CYS A 170 -9.77 -10.98 -9.23
C CYS A 170 -9.99 -9.62 -9.89
N LYS A 171 -10.52 -8.66 -9.14
CA LYS A 171 -10.37 -7.26 -9.44
C LYS A 171 -8.93 -6.83 -9.18
N THR A 172 -8.37 -5.95 -10.01
CA THR A 172 -6.97 -5.53 -9.89
C THR A 172 -6.82 -4.02 -9.97
N GLY A 173 -5.80 -3.48 -9.29
CA GLY A 173 -5.38 -2.08 -9.35
C GLY A 173 -3.87 -1.96 -9.35
N ASN A 174 -3.32 -0.88 -9.91
CA ASN A 174 -1.89 -0.62 -9.95
C ASN A 174 -1.51 0.71 -9.28
N GLY A 175 -0.20 0.95 -9.11
CA GLY A 175 0.33 2.12 -8.42
C GLY A 175 0.18 3.47 -9.12
N MET A 176 -0.33 3.51 -10.36
CA MET A 176 -0.40 4.74 -11.16
C MET A 176 -1.23 5.84 -10.48
N TYR A 177 -2.43 5.49 -10.01
CA TYR A 177 -3.28 6.46 -9.33
C TYR A 177 -2.86 6.70 -7.87
N MET A 178 -2.20 5.73 -7.22
CA MET A 178 -1.54 6.00 -5.94
C MET A 178 -0.50 7.13 -6.09
N LEU A 179 0.31 7.10 -7.16
CA LEU A 179 1.28 8.15 -7.47
C LEU A 179 0.60 9.51 -7.70
N LEU A 180 -0.51 9.56 -8.43
CA LEU A 180 -1.28 10.78 -8.67
C LEU A 180 -1.86 11.34 -7.36
N TYR A 181 -2.50 10.50 -6.57
CA TYR A 181 -3.22 10.95 -5.38
C TYR A 181 -2.29 11.34 -4.22
N GLN A 182 -1.10 10.72 -4.10
CA GLN A 182 -0.10 11.20 -3.14
C GLN A 182 0.37 12.62 -3.51
N GLY A 183 0.54 12.90 -4.82
CA GLY A 183 0.86 14.23 -5.31
C GLY A 183 -0.27 15.23 -5.04
N ALA A 184 -1.52 14.82 -5.21
CA ALA A 184 -2.69 15.65 -4.90
C ALA A 184 -2.76 15.98 -3.40
N ALA A 185 -2.46 15.01 -2.53
CA ALA A 185 -2.40 15.24 -1.09
C ALA A 185 -1.29 16.23 -0.71
N SER A 186 -0.10 16.10 -1.31
CA SER A 186 1.01 17.05 -1.10
C SER A 186 0.67 18.44 -1.61
N PHE A 187 0.05 18.56 -2.79
CA PHE A 187 -0.40 19.82 -3.36
C PHE A 187 -1.36 20.55 -2.40
N LYS A 188 -2.35 19.83 -1.86
CA LYS A 188 -3.29 20.39 -0.89
C LYS A 188 -2.60 20.87 0.39
N LEU A 189 -1.61 20.11 0.88
CA LEU A 189 -0.83 20.51 2.06
C LEU A 189 -0.03 21.79 1.83
N TRP A 190 0.51 22.01 0.61
CA TRP A 190 1.31 23.20 0.29
C TRP A 190 0.49 24.44 -0.05
N THR A 191 -0.68 24.25 -0.69
CA THR A 191 -1.45 25.36 -1.27
C THR A 191 -2.77 25.65 -0.54
N GLY A 192 -3.29 24.66 0.21
CA GLY A 192 -4.64 24.68 0.77
C GLY A 192 -5.75 24.38 -0.26
N GLU A 193 -5.40 24.24 -1.55
CA GLU A 193 -6.34 24.05 -2.66
C GLU A 193 -6.38 22.59 -3.12
N GLU A 194 -7.53 22.17 -3.67
CA GLU A 194 -7.65 20.84 -4.28
C GLU A 194 -6.96 20.82 -5.66
N MET A 195 -6.10 19.83 -5.88
CA MET A 195 -5.50 19.61 -7.21
C MET A 195 -6.60 19.18 -8.20
N PRO A 196 -6.62 19.71 -9.46
CA PRO A 196 -7.62 19.35 -10.47
C PRO A 196 -7.33 17.96 -11.05
N VAL A 197 -7.52 16.92 -10.23
CA VAL A 197 -7.13 15.52 -10.50
C VAL A 197 -7.74 14.99 -11.79
N GLU A 198 -9.02 15.29 -12.08
CA GLU A 198 -9.67 14.74 -13.27
C GLU A 198 -9.07 15.29 -14.58
N ILE A 199 -8.70 16.57 -14.61
CA ILE A 199 -7.99 17.16 -15.76
C ILE A 199 -6.61 16.52 -15.95
N ILE A 200 -5.92 16.24 -14.84
CA ILE A 200 -4.59 15.61 -14.88
C ILE A 200 -4.70 14.15 -15.33
N LYS A 201 -5.71 13.41 -14.84
CA LYS A 201 -5.99 12.04 -15.29
C LYS A 201 -6.20 12.00 -16.81
N GLU A 202 -7.12 12.80 -17.31
CA GLU A 202 -7.46 12.86 -18.73
C GLU A 202 -6.25 13.17 -19.60
N LYS A 203 -5.38 14.07 -19.16
CA LYS A 203 -4.25 14.56 -19.96
C LYS A 203 -3.01 13.69 -19.90
N TYR A 204 -2.73 13.03 -18.77
CA TYR A 204 -1.44 12.38 -18.50
C TYR A 204 -1.52 10.92 -18.06
N PHE A 205 -2.71 10.41 -17.75
CA PHE A 205 -2.91 9.06 -17.22
C PHE A 205 -3.91 8.23 -18.04
N SER A 206 -4.35 8.75 -19.18
CA SER A 206 -5.22 8.07 -20.16
C SER A 206 -4.44 7.12 -21.07
#